data_228c8ff16d8e08a14c5252ad5dea216d
#
_entry.id   228c8ff16d8e08a14c5252ad5dea216d
#
_cell.length_a   1.000
_cell.length_b   1.000
_cell.length_c   1.000
_cell.angle_alpha   90.00
_cell.angle_beta   90.00
_cell.angle_gamma   90.00
#
_symmetry.space_group_name_H-M   'P 1'
#
loop_
_entity.id
_entity.type
_entity.pdbx_description
1 polymer ?
#
loop_
_entity_poly.entity_id
_entity_poly.type
_entity_poly.pdbx_seq_one_letter_code
_entity_poly.pdbx_strand_id
1 'polypeptide(L)'
;SELVETSAPAVVNITSKKEVSMRSRENLFDEFERRFGIPRTFPQVPQQPQTREAVSYGSGFIFKDQYLLTNFHVVEDATEIIVSLNDRREFLAEVVGVDPLSDLAVLKIDGKSLPKVKIGKSEDVKVGDWVVAIGSPFSFDFSVTAGIISAKGRSIQNQNIGNYVPFIQTDVAIN
;
A
#
# COMPACT_ATOMS: atom_id res chain seq x y z
N SER A 1 -16.64 -0.46 -19.65
CA SER A 1 -17.06 0.94 -19.86
C SER A 1 -15.83 1.77 -20.23
N GLU A 2 -16.01 2.78 -21.03
CA GLU A 2 -14.93 3.65 -21.55
C GLU A 2 -14.01 4.19 -20.45
N LEU A 3 -14.58 4.57 -19.28
CA LEU A 3 -13.82 5.04 -18.13
C LEU A 3 -12.83 3.98 -17.63
N VAL A 4 -13.27 2.73 -17.51
CA VAL A 4 -12.43 1.62 -17.04
C VAL A 4 -11.36 1.30 -18.07
N GLU A 5 -11.70 1.22 -19.35
CA GLU A 5 -10.76 0.93 -20.45
C GLU A 5 -9.66 1.99 -20.53
N THR A 6 -9.99 3.25 -20.25
CA THR A 6 -9.04 4.36 -20.27
C THR A 6 -8.16 4.41 -19.02
N SER A 7 -8.70 4.08 -17.84
CA SER A 7 -8.01 4.27 -16.54
C SER A 7 -7.31 3.02 -16.03
N ALA A 8 -7.91 1.82 -16.23
CA ALA A 8 -7.37 0.57 -15.72
C ALA A 8 -5.93 0.26 -16.16
N PRO A 9 -5.49 0.59 -17.40
CA PRO A 9 -4.10 0.33 -17.79
C PRO A 9 -3.07 1.06 -16.92
N ALA A 10 -3.44 2.20 -16.32
CA ALA A 10 -2.56 2.98 -15.45
C ALA A 10 -2.58 2.53 -13.99
N VAL A 11 -3.51 1.65 -13.61
CA VAL A 11 -3.54 1.04 -12.28
C VAL A 11 -2.57 -0.13 -12.25
N VAL A 12 -1.76 -0.20 -11.21
CA VAL A 12 -0.67 -1.16 -11.07
C VAL A 12 -0.78 -1.94 -9.77
N ASN A 13 -0.26 -3.16 -9.77
CA ASN A 13 0.00 -3.92 -8.56
C ASN A 13 1.36 -3.51 -7.97
N ILE A 14 1.44 -3.44 -6.65
CA ILE A 14 2.67 -3.16 -5.92
C ILE A 14 2.92 -4.31 -4.97
N THR A 15 4.08 -4.93 -5.12
CA THR A 15 4.60 -5.95 -4.21
C THR A 15 5.79 -5.36 -3.47
N SER A 16 5.70 -5.27 -2.16
CA SER A 16 6.82 -4.82 -1.31
C SER A 16 7.32 -5.96 -0.44
N LYS A 17 8.64 -6.09 -0.35
CA LYS A 17 9.31 -7.05 0.51
C LYS A 17 9.96 -6.33 1.67
N LYS A 18 9.84 -6.90 2.87
CA LYS A 18 10.46 -6.40 4.10
C LYS A 18 11.26 -7.50 4.75
N GLU A 19 12.39 -7.16 5.32
CA GLU A 19 13.12 -8.09 6.19
C GLU A 19 12.62 -7.95 7.63
N VAL A 20 12.00 -9.00 8.15
CA VAL A 20 11.56 -9.06 9.55
C VAL A 20 12.52 -9.93 10.34
N SER A 21 13.30 -9.29 11.23
CA SER A 21 14.16 -10.03 12.16
C SER A 21 13.33 -10.65 13.29
N MET A 22 13.52 -11.95 13.55
CA MET A 22 12.82 -12.69 14.61
C MET A 22 13.28 -12.34 16.04
N ARG A 23 13.71 -11.10 16.31
CA ARG A 23 14.08 -10.67 17.67
C ARG A 23 12.93 -10.64 18.68
N SER A 24 11.69 -10.65 18.23
CA SER A 24 10.52 -10.50 19.11
C SER A 24 10.21 -11.72 19.99
N ARG A 25 10.68 -12.91 19.63
CA ARG A 25 10.41 -14.12 20.44
C ARG A 25 11.37 -14.29 21.60
N GLU A 26 12.62 -13.87 21.47
CA GLU A 26 13.57 -13.89 22.58
C GLU A 26 13.16 -12.93 23.70
N ASN A 27 12.70 -11.73 23.35
CA ASN A 27 12.25 -10.76 24.35
C ASN A 27 11.03 -11.27 25.16
N LEU A 28 10.12 -12.01 24.56
CA LEU A 28 8.98 -12.62 25.27
C LEU A 28 9.41 -13.76 26.20
N PHE A 29 10.38 -14.57 25.79
CA PHE A 29 10.93 -15.64 26.65
C PHE A 29 11.80 -15.07 27.78
N ASP A 30 12.60 -14.05 27.51
CA ASP A 30 13.43 -13.37 28.54
C ASP A 30 12.55 -12.65 29.57
N GLU A 31 11.42 -12.08 29.15
CA GLU A 31 10.45 -11.47 30.05
C GLU A 31 9.69 -12.50 30.86
N PHE A 32 9.37 -13.65 30.27
CA PHE A 32 8.77 -14.79 30.94
C PHE A 32 9.73 -15.42 31.98
N GLU A 33 11.02 -15.63 31.65
CA GLU A 33 12.05 -16.10 32.56
C GLU A 33 12.25 -15.15 33.74
N ARG A 34 12.29 -13.84 33.51
CA ARG A 34 12.38 -12.82 34.57
C ARG A 34 11.20 -12.84 35.51
N ARG A 35 10.00 -13.16 35.01
CA ARG A 35 8.77 -13.12 35.79
C ARG A 35 8.52 -14.40 36.56
N PHE A 36 9.00 -15.56 36.11
CA PHE A 36 8.73 -16.88 36.69
C PHE A 36 9.97 -17.60 37.27
N GLY A 37 11.18 -17.01 37.15
CA GLY A 37 12.38 -17.50 37.81
C GLY A 37 12.86 -18.91 37.37
N ILE A 38 12.57 -19.31 36.14
CA ILE A 38 12.93 -20.64 35.65
C ILE A 38 14.38 -20.63 35.14
N PRO A 39 15.32 -21.40 35.73
CA PRO A 39 16.72 -21.41 35.29
C PRO A 39 16.86 -22.09 33.93
N ARG A 40 17.68 -21.52 33.03
CA ARG A 40 18.06 -22.13 31.73
C ARG A 40 18.80 -23.45 32.00
N THR A 41 18.15 -24.59 31.69
CA THR A 41 18.80 -25.92 31.73
C THR A 41 19.16 -26.47 30.36
N PHE A 42 18.96 -25.70 29.28
CA PHE A 42 19.31 -26.15 27.94
C PHE A 42 20.51 -25.40 27.37
N PRO A 43 21.46 -26.10 26.70
CA PRO A 43 22.58 -25.44 26.01
C PRO A 43 22.06 -24.51 24.93
N GLN A 44 22.53 -23.26 24.93
CA GLN A 44 22.28 -22.32 23.83
C GLN A 44 22.94 -22.86 22.55
N VAL A 45 22.13 -23.37 21.66
CA VAL A 45 22.56 -23.56 20.27
C VAL A 45 22.61 -22.15 19.67
N PRO A 46 23.73 -21.70 19.09
CA PRO A 46 23.79 -20.43 18.39
C PRO A 46 22.79 -20.47 17.22
N GLN A 47 21.60 -19.91 17.41
CA GLN A 47 20.67 -19.73 16.31
C GLN A 47 21.14 -18.53 15.52
N GLN A 48 21.52 -18.77 14.27
CA GLN A 48 21.72 -17.69 13.32
C GLN A 48 20.45 -16.87 13.23
N PRO A 49 20.53 -15.53 13.18
CA PRO A 49 19.35 -14.69 13.03
C PRO A 49 18.64 -15.08 11.74
N GLN A 50 17.52 -15.78 11.86
CA GLN A 50 16.68 -16.10 10.72
C GLN A 50 15.88 -14.85 10.36
N THR A 51 16.34 -14.14 9.36
CA THR A 51 15.57 -13.10 8.70
C THR A 51 14.48 -13.77 7.87
N ARG A 52 13.22 -13.40 8.07
CA ARG A 52 12.11 -13.80 7.20
C ARG A 52 11.73 -12.62 6.33
N GLU A 53 11.56 -12.88 5.04
CA GLU A 53 10.90 -11.92 4.16
C GLU A 53 9.40 -11.91 4.44
N ALA A 54 8.88 -10.74 4.75
CA ALA A 54 7.45 -10.47 4.72
C ALA A 54 7.11 -9.77 3.41
N VAL A 55 6.05 -10.22 2.74
CA VAL A 55 5.58 -9.64 1.49
C VAL A 55 4.24 -8.95 1.74
N SER A 56 4.14 -7.70 1.29
CA SER A 56 2.90 -6.93 1.29
C SER A 56 2.47 -6.63 -0.13
N TYR A 57 1.17 -6.59 -0.36
CA TYR A 57 0.57 -6.29 -1.66
C TYR A 57 -0.29 -5.03 -1.55
N GLY A 58 -0.30 -4.25 -2.61
CA GLY A 58 -1.13 -3.06 -2.71
C GLY A 58 -1.39 -2.66 -4.14
N SER A 59 -2.16 -1.61 -4.32
CA SER A 59 -2.41 -1.00 -5.61
C SER A 59 -1.84 0.41 -5.66
N GLY A 60 -1.54 0.88 -6.86
CA GLY A 60 -1.15 2.24 -7.13
C GLY A 60 -1.60 2.64 -8.52
N PHE A 61 -1.33 3.87 -8.89
CA PHE A 61 -1.60 4.35 -10.25
C PHE A 61 -0.53 5.33 -10.74
N ILE A 62 -0.25 5.24 -12.03
CA ILE A 62 0.71 6.12 -12.71
C ILE A 62 -0.02 7.42 -13.07
N PHE A 63 0.46 8.57 -12.59
CA PHE A 63 -0.15 9.88 -12.80
C PHE A 63 0.70 10.84 -13.64
N LYS A 64 2.00 10.58 -13.69
CA LYS A 64 2.97 11.39 -14.45
C LYS A 64 4.07 10.45 -14.94
N ASP A 65 4.80 10.86 -15.96
CA ASP A 65 5.90 10.06 -16.56
C ASP A 65 6.66 9.27 -15.54
N GLN A 66 6.93 8.12 -15.50
CA GLN A 66 7.68 7.32 -14.52
C GLN A 66 7.27 7.43 -13.03
N TYR A 67 6.26 8.26 -12.66
CA TYR A 67 5.84 8.47 -11.29
C TYR A 67 4.47 7.86 -11.04
N LEU A 68 4.34 7.18 -9.91
CA LEU A 68 3.10 6.57 -9.46
C LEU A 68 2.82 6.90 -8.00
N LEU A 69 1.55 6.88 -7.64
CA LEU A 69 1.07 7.11 -6.28
C LEU A 69 0.53 5.81 -5.70
N THR A 70 0.83 5.56 -4.43
CA THR A 70 0.31 4.46 -3.63
C THR A 70 0.15 4.89 -2.17
N ASN A 71 -0.31 3.98 -1.31
CA ASN A 71 -0.34 4.23 0.12
C ASN A 71 1.03 4.03 0.77
N PHE A 72 1.32 4.85 1.79
CA PHE A 72 2.58 4.76 2.53
C PHE A 72 2.74 3.40 3.22
N HIS A 73 1.68 2.90 3.88
CA HIS A 73 1.73 1.61 4.58
C HIS A 73 2.07 0.42 3.68
N VAL A 74 1.87 0.52 2.35
CA VAL A 74 2.24 -0.53 1.38
C VAL A 74 3.75 -0.62 1.23
N VAL A 75 4.47 0.49 1.33
CA VAL A 75 5.90 0.60 1.04
C VAL A 75 6.76 0.89 2.26
N GLU A 76 6.15 1.10 3.42
CA GLU A 76 6.84 1.35 4.69
C GLU A 76 7.80 0.22 5.03
N ASP A 77 9.06 0.57 5.33
CA ASP A 77 10.17 -0.35 5.63
C ASP A 77 10.47 -1.40 4.53
N ALA A 78 10.02 -1.17 3.30
CA ALA A 78 10.30 -2.07 2.19
C ALA A 78 11.79 -2.04 1.80
N THR A 79 12.38 -3.20 1.67
CA THR A 79 13.75 -3.39 1.14
C THR A 79 13.75 -3.50 -0.39
N GLU A 80 12.64 -3.96 -0.96
CA GLU A 80 12.44 -4.08 -2.40
C GLU A 80 10.97 -3.79 -2.74
N ILE A 81 10.75 -3.01 -3.79
CA ILE A 81 9.40 -2.69 -4.29
C ILE A 81 9.35 -3.03 -5.76
N ILE A 82 8.40 -3.90 -6.14
CA ILE A 82 8.14 -4.31 -7.51
C ILE A 82 6.78 -3.77 -7.93
N VAL A 83 6.74 -3.10 -9.07
CA VAL A 83 5.52 -2.57 -9.70
C VAL A 83 5.21 -3.40 -10.93
N SER A 84 4.04 -4.05 -10.94
CA SER A 84 3.57 -4.88 -12.06
C SER A 84 2.40 -4.19 -12.76
N LEU A 85 2.53 -4.01 -14.07
CA LEU A 85 1.50 -3.43 -14.94
C LEU A 85 0.56 -4.52 -15.49
N ASN A 86 -0.60 -4.13 -15.96
CA ASN A 86 -1.57 -5.04 -16.60
C ASN A 86 -1.03 -5.74 -17.86
N ASP A 87 -0.09 -5.13 -18.56
CA ASP A 87 0.56 -5.70 -19.72
C ASP A 87 1.72 -6.64 -19.38
N ARG A 88 1.85 -7.02 -18.10
CA ARG A 88 2.86 -7.93 -17.53
C ARG A 88 4.29 -7.37 -17.49
N ARG A 89 4.47 -6.07 -17.74
CA ARG A 89 5.77 -5.44 -17.48
C ARG A 89 5.94 -5.27 -15.98
N GLU A 90 7.14 -5.53 -15.49
CA GLU A 90 7.53 -5.36 -14.10
C GLU A 90 8.73 -4.41 -13.99
N PHE A 91 8.71 -3.60 -12.95
CA PHE A 91 9.75 -2.61 -12.70
C PHE A 91 10.11 -2.61 -11.23
N LEU A 92 11.40 -2.47 -10.93
CA LEU A 92 11.84 -2.06 -9.61
C LEU A 92 11.49 -0.59 -9.42
N ALA A 93 10.96 -0.26 -8.24
CA ALA A 93 10.55 1.09 -7.90
C ALA A 93 11.39 1.66 -6.78
N GLU A 94 11.62 2.96 -6.84
CA GLU A 94 12.29 3.76 -5.81
C GLU A 94 11.26 4.67 -5.13
N VAL A 95 11.30 4.78 -3.81
CA VAL A 95 10.49 5.74 -3.05
C VAL A 95 11.12 7.12 -3.20
N VAL A 96 10.39 8.06 -3.78
CA VAL A 96 10.87 9.44 -4.01
C VAL A 96 10.23 10.46 -3.07
N GLY A 97 9.14 10.10 -2.40
CA GLY A 97 8.48 10.93 -1.41
C GLY A 97 7.44 10.17 -0.64
N VAL A 98 7.24 10.55 0.62
CA VAL A 98 6.22 9.96 1.50
C VAL A 98 5.54 11.03 2.33
N ASP A 99 4.27 10.82 2.61
CA ASP A 99 3.51 11.55 3.61
C ASP A 99 2.76 10.55 4.51
N PRO A 100 3.36 10.18 5.67
CA PRO A 100 2.74 9.24 6.59
C PRO A 100 1.42 9.74 7.18
N LEU A 101 1.21 11.07 7.26
CA LEU A 101 -0.01 11.64 7.83
C LEU A 101 -1.22 11.46 6.93
N SER A 102 -1.03 11.49 5.62
CA SER A 102 -2.08 11.23 4.62
C SER A 102 -2.04 9.80 4.07
N ASP A 103 -1.12 8.97 4.55
CA ASP A 103 -0.86 7.61 4.06
C ASP A 103 -0.58 7.58 2.55
N LEU A 104 0.28 8.48 2.07
CA LEU A 104 0.67 8.58 0.67
C LEU A 104 2.15 8.32 0.46
N ALA A 105 2.48 7.68 -0.65
CA ALA A 105 3.84 7.50 -1.14
C ALA A 105 3.91 7.71 -2.66
N VAL A 106 4.95 8.40 -3.11
CA VAL A 106 5.28 8.56 -4.52
C VAL A 106 6.45 7.65 -4.84
N LEU A 107 6.28 6.81 -5.85
CA LEU A 107 7.30 5.92 -6.36
C LEU A 107 7.73 6.35 -7.76
N LYS A 108 8.96 6.01 -8.11
CA LYS A 108 9.52 6.18 -9.45
C LYS A 108 9.92 4.83 -10.03
N ILE A 109 9.58 4.59 -11.30
CA ILE A 109 9.98 3.41 -12.07
C ILE A 109 10.69 3.86 -13.36
N ASP A 110 11.62 3.07 -13.85
CA ASP A 110 12.29 3.34 -15.14
C ASP A 110 11.54 2.61 -16.26
N GLY A 111 10.44 3.21 -16.72
CA GLY A 111 9.60 2.68 -17.79
C GLY A 111 9.36 3.71 -18.89
N LYS A 112 9.20 3.23 -20.14
CA LYS A 112 8.85 4.05 -21.30
C LYS A 112 7.42 3.79 -21.72
N SER A 113 6.75 4.82 -22.27
CA SER A 113 5.38 4.73 -22.81
C SER A 113 4.39 4.15 -21.78
N LEU A 114 4.46 4.66 -20.55
CA LEU A 114 3.57 4.23 -19.45
C LEU A 114 2.20 4.87 -19.60
N PRO A 115 1.10 4.11 -19.41
CA PRO A 115 -0.24 4.67 -19.32
C PRO A 115 -0.36 5.56 -18.09
N LYS A 116 -1.20 6.61 -18.16
CA LYS A 116 -1.35 7.57 -17.07
C LYS A 116 -2.81 7.87 -16.83
N VAL A 117 -3.20 8.04 -15.56
CA VAL A 117 -4.51 8.59 -15.20
C VAL A 117 -4.49 10.12 -15.31
N LYS A 118 -5.64 10.70 -15.57
CA LYS A 118 -5.84 12.14 -15.47
C LYS A 118 -6.26 12.47 -14.03
N ILE A 119 -5.49 13.30 -13.37
CA ILE A 119 -5.83 13.80 -12.03
C ILE A 119 -6.98 14.81 -12.12
N GLY A 120 -8.05 14.55 -11.40
CA GLY A 120 -9.20 15.45 -11.26
C GLY A 120 -9.08 16.36 -10.04
N LYS A 121 -10.11 17.17 -9.82
CA LYS A 121 -10.21 18.05 -8.65
C LYS A 121 -11.33 17.52 -7.74
N SER A 122 -11.02 17.27 -6.48
CA SER A 122 -12.00 16.81 -5.48
C SER A 122 -13.12 17.85 -5.22
N GLU A 123 -12.85 19.13 -5.53
CA GLU A 123 -13.82 20.21 -5.42
C GLU A 123 -15.00 20.04 -6.40
N ASP A 124 -14.72 19.55 -7.60
CA ASP A 124 -15.71 19.37 -8.67
C ASP A 124 -16.65 18.20 -8.41
N VAL A 125 -16.27 17.27 -7.53
CA VAL A 125 -17.06 16.07 -7.20
C VAL A 125 -18.23 16.43 -6.30
N LYS A 126 -19.42 15.89 -6.58
CA LYS A 126 -20.68 16.15 -5.84
C LYS A 126 -21.18 14.87 -5.17
N VAL A 127 -21.88 15.02 -4.06
CA VAL A 127 -22.64 13.92 -3.45
C VAL A 127 -23.69 13.44 -4.45
N GLY A 128 -23.75 12.12 -4.67
CA GLY A 128 -24.58 11.47 -5.67
C GLY A 128 -23.91 11.20 -7.01
N ASP A 129 -22.71 11.75 -7.27
CA ASP A 129 -21.94 11.42 -8.47
C ASP A 129 -21.54 9.94 -8.49
N TRP A 130 -21.64 9.32 -9.65
CA TRP A 130 -21.16 7.96 -9.88
C TRP A 130 -19.64 7.90 -9.83
N VAL A 131 -19.13 6.90 -9.13
CA VAL A 131 -17.68 6.63 -9.02
C VAL A 131 -17.38 5.17 -9.23
N VAL A 132 -16.14 4.93 -9.67
CA VAL A 132 -15.60 3.58 -9.87
C VAL A 132 -14.31 3.48 -9.07
N ALA A 133 -14.17 2.41 -8.29
CA ALA A 133 -12.90 2.03 -7.71
C ALA A 133 -12.26 0.94 -8.58
N ILE A 134 -10.98 1.13 -8.88
CA ILE A 134 -10.17 0.19 -9.65
C ILE A 134 -8.96 -0.14 -8.79
N GLY A 135 -8.74 -1.41 -8.49
CA GLY A 135 -7.58 -1.92 -7.76
C GLY A 135 -6.98 -3.13 -8.47
N SER A 136 -5.73 -3.43 -8.19
CA SER A 136 -5.03 -4.62 -8.67
C SER A 136 -4.45 -5.40 -7.46
N PRO A 137 -5.32 -6.01 -6.63
CA PRO A 137 -4.87 -6.66 -5.40
C PRO A 137 -4.08 -7.95 -5.62
N PHE A 138 -4.27 -8.63 -6.74
CA PHE A 138 -3.61 -9.90 -7.07
C PHE A 138 -3.09 -9.84 -8.50
N SER A 139 -1.78 -9.75 -8.65
CA SER A 139 -0.99 -9.77 -9.90
C SER A 139 -1.77 -9.97 -11.22
N PHE A 140 -1.75 -8.97 -12.09
CA PHE A 140 -2.30 -8.96 -13.47
C PHE A 140 -3.82 -8.85 -13.63
N ASP A 141 -4.62 -9.06 -12.58
CA ASP A 141 -6.07 -8.88 -12.62
C ASP A 141 -6.46 -7.61 -11.84
N PHE A 142 -7.31 -6.81 -12.42
CA PHE A 142 -7.89 -5.66 -11.73
C PHE A 142 -9.32 -5.95 -11.31
N SER A 143 -9.67 -5.50 -10.12
CA SER A 143 -11.04 -5.48 -9.63
C SER A 143 -11.66 -4.12 -9.90
N VAL A 144 -12.91 -4.10 -10.35
CA VAL A 144 -13.68 -2.89 -10.60
C VAL A 144 -14.97 -2.95 -9.82
N THR A 145 -15.20 -1.95 -8.99
CA THR A 145 -16.48 -1.77 -8.29
C THR A 145 -17.01 -0.38 -8.55
N ALA A 146 -18.34 -0.21 -8.47
CA ALA A 146 -18.99 1.06 -8.73
C ALA A 146 -19.94 1.42 -7.60
N GLY A 147 -20.11 2.70 -7.37
CA GLY A 147 -21.01 3.27 -6.38
C GLY A 147 -21.16 4.76 -6.57
N ILE A 148 -21.52 5.48 -5.51
CA ILE A 148 -21.69 6.92 -5.52
C ILE A 148 -20.88 7.60 -4.43
N ILE A 149 -20.67 8.89 -4.59
CA ILE A 149 -20.18 9.75 -3.51
C ILE A 149 -21.28 9.92 -2.47
N SER A 150 -21.07 9.39 -1.26
CA SER A 150 -22.05 9.45 -0.17
C SER A 150 -21.91 10.70 0.69
N ALA A 151 -20.67 11.21 0.87
CA ALA A 151 -20.38 12.45 1.61
C ALA A 151 -18.99 13.00 1.23
N LYS A 152 -18.77 14.29 1.55
CA LYS A 152 -17.48 14.98 1.39
C LYS A 152 -17.03 15.61 2.70
N GLY A 153 -15.73 15.77 2.88
CA GLY A 153 -15.17 16.53 3.99
C GLY A 153 -15.30 15.86 5.37
N ARG A 154 -15.44 14.54 5.41
CA ARG A 154 -15.43 13.80 6.70
C ARG A 154 -14.01 13.61 7.19
N SER A 155 -13.74 14.04 8.42
CA SER A 155 -12.52 13.65 9.13
C SER A 155 -12.73 12.32 9.84
N ILE A 156 -11.82 11.38 9.63
CA ILE A 156 -11.82 10.12 10.37
C ILE A 156 -10.97 10.36 11.61
N GLN A 157 -11.57 10.22 12.80
CA GLN A 157 -10.82 10.19 14.07
C GLN A 157 -10.07 8.88 14.18
N ASN A 158 -8.95 8.77 13.48
CA ASN A 158 -8.02 7.66 13.65
C ASN A 158 -6.74 8.21 14.27
N GLN A 159 -6.24 7.57 15.33
CA GLN A 159 -5.10 8.05 16.10
C GLN A 159 -3.80 8.15 15.27
N ASN A 160 -3.75 7.52 14.11
CA ASN A 160 -2.57 7.48 13.23
C ASN A 160 -2.69 8.32 11.95
N ILE A 161 -3.91 8.72 11.55
CA ILE A 161 -4.13 9.59 10.41
C ILE A 161 -4.58 10.93 10.99
N GLY A 162 -3.74 11.95 10.87
CA GLY A 162 -4.05 13.27 11.43
C GLY A 162 -5.42 13.78 10.99
N ASN A 163 -6.10 14.52 11.87
CA ASN A 163 -7.42 15.15 11.65
C ASN A 163 -7.49 16.10 10.44
N TYR A 164 -6.49 16.07 9.55
CA TYR A 164 -6.26 17.10 8.53
C TYR A 164 -6.69 16.66 7.11
N VAL A 165 -6.98 15.37 6.89
CA VAL A 165 -7.33 14.89 5.55
C VAL A 165 -8.85 14.88 5.38
N PRO A 166 -9.43 15.71 4.50
CA PRO A 166 -10.86 15.70 4.21
C PRO A 166 -11.17 14.51 3.30
N PHE A 167 -11.64 13.41 3.86
CA PHE A 167 -12.00 12.22 3.11
C PHE A 167 -13.29 12.39 2.32
N ILE A 168 -13.32 11.77 1.13
CA ILE A 168 -14.52 11.55 0.34
C ILE A 168 -15.07 10.17 0.72
N GLN A 169 -16.31 10.13 1.21
CA GLN A 169 -16.99 8.88 1.52
C GLN A 169 -17.72 8.36 0.27
N THR A 170 -17.61 7.07 0.02
CA THR A 170 -18.33 6.37 -1.06
C THR A 170 -18.89 5.06 -0.53
N ASP A 171 -19.89 4.51 -1.21
CA ASP A 171 -20.47 3.17 -0.95
C ASP A 171 -19.90 2.10 -1.90
N VAL A 172 -18.84 2.42 -2.62
CA VAL A 172 -18.12 1.46 -3.46
C VAL A 172 -17.57 0.32 -2.59
N ALA A 173 -17.82 -0.92 -3.01
CA ALA A 173 -17.26 -2.08 -2.34
C ALA A 173 -15.72 -2.12 -2.51
N ILE A 174 -15.00 -2.22 -1.40
CA ILE A 174 -13.54 -2.40 -1.36
C ILE A 174 -13.31 -3.78 -0.72
N ASN A 175 -12.68 -4.67 -1.46
CA ASN A 175 -12.35 -6.05 -1.04
C ASN A 175 -10.89 -6.13 -0.62
#